data_45ff4190545846b2845913b489150269
#
_entry.id   45ff4190545846b2845913b489150269
#
_cell.length_a   1.000
_cell.length_b   1.000
_cell.length_c   1.000
_cell.angle_alpha   90.00
_cell.angle_beta   90.00
_cell.angle_gamma   90.00
#
_symmetry.space_group_name_H-M   'P 1'
#
loop_
_entity.id
_entity.type
_entity.pdbx_description
1 polymer ?
#
loop_
_entity_poly.entity_id
_entity_poly.type
_entity_poly.pdbx_seq_one_letter_code
_entity_poly.pdbx_strand_id
1 'polypeptide(L)'
;MAQPASPRGVGLVGPSTLLIRFLSFCITENHPDVMTNPLPDALLSYARRTVVVTGAATGMGAETVALLLETGAEVHALDIAEVTTPVTSAQHVDLGDPASIDGVLDDLPPRIDALMHCAGIPGGTRFDPRTVVRVNFLGLRHLTEAVFDRMGDDASITSIASLAGGGWPGHRTEIFELLATDDFVAGDAWLDGRDDLVGDGYSFSKECVQFWTMWRSTSAIRSGVRVNAICPGVTDTKIMVDFRQAMGDAAIDMTADAGIGRLASPTEMAPAMLFLGHHQAASYINGVNLDIDGGFMAALTTGQVDFSKYNLGS
;
A
#
# COMPACT_ATOMS: atom_id res chain seq x y z
N MET A 1 38.54 -44.52 32.90
CA MET A 1 37.21 -43.91 32.91
C MET A 1 37.41 -42.47 32.49
N ALA A 2 37.13 -42.15 31.19
CA ALA A 2 37.26 -40.79 30.64
C ALA A 2 35.87 -40.14 30.68
N GLN A 3 35.79 -38.94 31.25
CA GLN A 3 34.57 -38.11 31.23
C GLN A 3 34.32 -37.55 29.84
N PRO A 4 33.07 -37.44 29.38
CA PRO A 4 32.75 -36.81 28.11
C PRO A 4 32.78 -35.28 28.21
N ALA A 5 33.35 -34.62 27.19
CA ALA A 5 33.42 -33.18 27.06
C ALA A 5 32.04 -32.58 26.82
N SER A 6 31.74 -31.48 27.52
CA SER A 6 30.51 -30.68 27.33
C SER A 6 30.51 -29.95 25.97
N PRO A 7 29.36 -29.80 25.28
CA PRO A 7 29.30 -29.06 24.06
C PRO A 7 29.46 -27.55 24.32
N ARG A 8 30.35 -26.91 23.57
CA ARG A 8 30.53 -25.44 23.57
C ARG A 8 29.24 -24.77 23.04
N GLY A 9 28.66 -23.90 23.87
CA GLY A 9 27.50 -23.11 23.50
C GLY A 9 27.80 -22.21 22.31
N VAL A 10 26.99 -22.34 21.29
CA VAL A 10 26.91 -21.38 20.17
C VAL A 10 26.22 -20.14 20.74
N GLY A 11 26.97 -19.08 21.00
CA GLY A 11 26.43 -17.80 21.43
C GLY A 11 25.51 -17.22 20.32
N LEU A 12 24.23 -17.08 20.62
CA LEU A 12 23.29 -16.35 19.79
C LEU A 12 23.76 -14.88 19.72
N VAL A 13 24.25 -14.47 18.56
CA VAL A 13 24.57 -13.07 18.25
C VAL A 13 23.27 -12.31 18.12
N GLY A 14 23.00 -11.37 19.02
CA GLY A 14 21.77 -10.55 18.98
C GLY A 14 21.66 -9.72 17.68
N PRO A 15 20.43 -9.35 17.29
CA PRO A 15 20.17 -8.63 16.03
C PRO A 15 20.98 -7.34 15.86
N SER A 16 21.30 -6.65 16.94
CA SER A 16 22.11 -5.41 16.92
C SER A 16 23.57 -5.63 16.50
N THR A 17 24.16 -6.76 16.86
CA THR A 17 25.56 -7.11 16.52
C THR A 17 25.68 -7.52 15.05
N LEU A 18 24.63 -8.12 14.49
CA LEU A 18 24.55 -8.47 13.06
C LEU A 18 24.45 -7.20 12.19
N LEU A 19 23.63 -6.24 12.61
CA LEU A 19 23.44 -4.97 11.91
C LEU A 19 24.74 -4.13 11.89
N ILE A 20 25.47 -4.04 12.99
CA ILE A 20 26.76 -3.32 13.08
C ILE A 20 27.82 -3.98 12.19
N ARG A 21 27.88 -5.31 12.12
CA ARG A 21 28.80 -6.00 11.23
C ARG A 21 28.44 -5.81 9.76
N PHE A 22 27.15 -5.78 9.43
CA PHE A 22 26.68 -5.50 8.07
C PHE A 22 27.03 -4.08 7.64
N LEU A 23 26.81 -3.08 8.50
CA LEU A 23 27.17 -1.68 8.25
C LEU A 23 28.68 -1.49 8.10
N SER A 24 29.52 -2.14 8.92
CA SER A 24 30.98 -2.10 8.78
C SER A 24 31.45 -2.72 7.46
N PHE A 25 30.82 -3.79 6.98
CA PHE A 25 31.15 -4.42 5.71
C PHE A 25 30.83 -3.50 4.52
N CYS A 26 29.69 -2.82 4.57
CA CYS A 26 29.28 -1.89 3.51
C CYS A 26 30.16 -0.62 3.40
N ILE A 27 30.90 -0.25 4.46
CA ILE A 27 31.75 0.96 4.45
C ILE A 27 33.16 0.69 3.88
N THR A 28 33.59 -0.57 3.82
CA THR A 28 35.00 -0.91 3.48
C THR A 28 35.21 -1.38 2.04
N GLU A 29 34.15 -1.62 1.27
CA GLU A 29 34.29 -1.97 -0.16
C GLU A 29 33.95 -0.74 -1.03
N ASN A 30 34.96 -0.21 -1.71
CA ASN A 30 34.80 0.70 -2.85
C ASN A 30 34.10 -0.07 -3.97
N HIS A 31 32.78 0.13 -4.13
CA HIS A 31 32.07 -0.27 -5.32
C HIS A 31 32.28 0.79 -6.41
N PRO A 32 33.03 0.51 -7.47
CA PRO A 32 33.28 1.48 -8.55
C PRO A 32 32.07 1.72 -9.46
N ASP A 33 30.99 1.01 -9.28
CA ASP A 33 29.76 1.11 -10.09
C ASP A 33 28.60 1.82 -9.37
N VAL A 34 28.87 2.97 -8.75
CA VAL A 34 27.78 3.93 -8.50
C VAL A 34 27.37 4.44 -9.88
N MET A 35 26.26 3.94 -10.40
CA MET A 35 25.66 4.38 -11.66
C MET A 35 25.53 5.90 -11.66
N THR A 36 26.46 6.58 -12.32
CA THR A 36 26.32 7.98 -12.71
C THR A 36 25.37 8.07 -13.90
N ASN A 37 24.12 7.60 -13.72
CA ASN A 37 23.12 7.83 -14.73
C ASN A 37 22.55 9.23 -14.45
N PRO A 38 22.73 10.22 -15.34
CA PRO A 38 22.09 11.51 -15.17
C PRO A 38 20.58 11.27 -15.07
N LEU A 39 19.96 11.82 -14.03
CA LEU A 39 18.49 11.79 -13.91
C LEU A 39 17.94 12.36 -15.21
N PRO A 40 17.03 11.65 -15.89
CA PRO A 40 16.43 12.14 -17.13
C PRO A 40 15.71 13.46 -16.89
N ASP A 41 15.62 14.31 -17.93
CA ASP A 41 14.99 15.64 -17.89
C ASP A 41 13.54 15.62 -17.36
N ALA A 42 12.91 14.43 -17.27
CA ALA A 42 11.63 14.19 -16.61
C ALA A 42 11.78 13.04 -15.61
N LEU A 43 12.12 13.36 -14.36
CA LEU A 43 12.37 12.39 -13.27
C LEU A 43 11.21 11.38 -13.05
N LEU A 44 9.98 11.74 -13.39
CA LEU A 44 8.78 10.91 -13.25
C LEU A 44 8.09 10.67 -14.61
N SER A 45 8.84 10.53 -15.71
CA SER A 45 8.24 10.22 -17.01
C SER A 45 7.75 8.76 -17.07
N TYR A 46 6.46 8.60 -17.36
CA TYR A 46 5.83 7.33 -17.66
C TYR A 46 5.64 7.10 -19.17
N ALA A 47 6.34 7.84 -20.02
CA ALA A 47 6.25 7.68 -21.47
C ALA A 47 6.49 6.23 -21.91
N ARG A 48 5.54 5.66 -22.65
CA ARG A 48 5.53 4.28 -23.12
C ARG A 48 5.46 3.22 -21.99
N ARG A 49 4.94 3.61 -20.82
CA ARG A 49 4.65 2.67 -19.73
C ARG A 49 3.17 2.38 -19.70
N THR A 50 2.84 1.10 -19.61
CA THR A 50 1.48 0.60 -19.47
C THR A 50 1.15 0.47 -17.99
N VAL A 51 0.17 1.24 -17.55
CA VAL A 51 -0.21 1.35 -16.13
C VAL A 51 -1.67 0.93 -15.94
N VAL A 52 -1.92 -0.02 -15.05
CA VAL A 52 -3.27 -0.39 -14.61
C VAL A 52 -3.56 0.31 -13.29
N VAL A 53 -4.70 1.00 -13.20
CA VAL A 53 -5.11 1.76 -12.00
C VAL A 53 -6.48 1.30 -11.54
N THR A 54 -6.62 0.83 -10.30
CA THR A 54 -7.92 0.57 -9.66
C THR A 54 -8.42 1.79 -8.90
N GLY A 55 -9.74 1.98 -8.78
CA GLY A 55 -10.30 3.18 -8.13
C GLY A 55 -10.04 4.47 -8.90
N ALA A 56 -10.03 4.37 -10.23
CA ALA A 56 -9.58 5.41 -11.16
C ALA A 56 -10.58 6.55 -11.36
N ALA A 57 -11.84 6.37 -10.97
CA ALA A 57 -12.91 7.32 -11.31
C ALA A 57 -12.96 8.55 -10.40
N THR A 58 -12.48 8.46 -9.14
CA THR A 58 -12.64 9.55 -8.18
C THR A 58 -11.47 9.65 -7.19
N GLY A 59 -11.36 10.80 -6.49
CA GLY A 59 -10.44 10.99 -5.38
C GLY A 59 -8.97 10.79 -5.77
N MET A 60 -8.21 10.14 -4.91
CA MET A 60 -6.75 9.92 -5.10
C MET A 60 -6.43 9.14 -6.37
N GLY A 61 -7.29 8.19 -6.77
CA GLY A 61 -7.11 7.41 -7.99
C GLY A 61 -7.30 8.25 -9.24
N ALA A 62 -8.30 9.12 -9.29
CA ALA A 62 -8.50 10.03 -10.43
C ALA A 62 -7.33 11.02 -10.59
N GLU A 63 -6.80 11.55 -9.48
CA GLU A 63 -5.61 12.42 -9.51
C GLU A 63 -4.36 11.65 -9.96
N THR A 64 -4.23 10.39 -9.53
CA THR A 64 -3.15 9.51 -10.00
C THR A 64 -3.25 9.27 -11.51
N VAL A 65 -4.45 9.00 -12.03
CA VAL A 65 -4.70 8.84 -13.48
C VAL A 65 -4.36 10.12 -14.22
N ALA A 66 -4.83 11.29 -13.76
CA ALA A 66 -4.54 12.57 -14.40
C ALA A 66 -3.02 12.81 -14.51
N LEU A 67 -2.29 12.63 -13.42
CA LEU A 67 -0.84 12.83 -13.41
C LEU A 67 -0.09 11.78 -14.26
N LEU A 68 -0.55 10.53 -14.31
CA LEU A 68 0.00 9.50 -15.21
C LEU A 68 -0.13 9.88 -16.67
N LEU A 69 -1.30 10.39 -17.08
CA LEU A 69 -1.53 10.87 -18.45
C LEU A 69 -0.64 12.06 -18.79
N GLU A 70 -0.48 13.03 -17.88
CA GLU A 70 0.43 14.17 -18.06
C GLU A 70 1.89 13.74 -18.22
N THR A 71 2.29 12.65 -17.56
CA THR A 71 3.64 12.08 -17.65
C THR A 71 3.82 11.07 -18.79
N GLY A 72 2.78 10.85 -19.62
CA GLY A 72 2.83 10.10 -20.88
C GLY A 72 2.57 8.60 -20.76
N ALA A 73 1.92 8.15 -19.69
CA ALA A 73 1.53 6.76 -19.50
C ALA A 73 0.39 6.32 -20.42
N GLU A 74 0.38 5.04 -20.80
CA GLU A 74 -0.81 4.32 -21.28
C GLU A 74 -1.59 3.80 -20.07
N VAL A 75 -2.76 4.42 -19.80
CA VAL A 75 -3.53 4.13 -18.59
C VAL A 75 -4.71 3.21 -18.89
N HIS A 76 -4.80 2.09 -18.18
CA HIS A 76 -5.93 1.16 -18.17
C HIS A 76 -6.64 1.28 -16.80
N ALA A 77 -7.82 1.87 -16.81
CA ALA A 77 -8.57 2.23 -15.61
C ALA A 77 -9.58 1.14 -15.22
N LEU A 78 -9.63 0.79 -13.95
CA LEU A 78 -10.58 -0.16 -13.35
C LEU A 78 -11.34 0.56 -12.24
N ASP A 79 -12.66 0.61 -12.32
CA ASP A 79 -13.50 1.19 -11.27
C ASP A 79 -14.91 0.60 -11.31
N ILE A 80 -15.62 0.64 -10.18
CA ILE A 80 -17.06 0.33 -10.09
C ILE A 80 -17.93 1.49 -10.61
N ALA A 81 -17.37 2.71 -10.64
CA ALA A 81 -18.01 3.89 -11.21
C ALA A 81 -17.49 4.16 -12.64
N GLU A 82 -18.24 4.95 -13.39
CA GLU A 82 -17.82 5.37 -14.73
C GLU A 82 -16.57 6.26 -14.66
N VAL A 83 -15.53 5.89 -15.39
CA VAL A 83 -14.31 6.69 -15.57
C VAL A 83 -14.50 7.64 -16.71
N THR A 84 -14.62 8.94 -16.41
CA THR A 84 -14.87 9.98 -17.43
C THR A 84 -13.62 10.59 -18.02
N THR A 85 -12.46 10.39 -17.38
CA THR A 85 -11.16 10.84 -17.89
C THR A 85 -10.78 10.03 -19.12
N PRO A 86 -10.33 10.67 -20.22
CA PRO A 86 -9.90 9.94 -21.42
C PRO A 86 -8.64 9.13 -21.14
N VAL A 87 -8.80 7.82 -21.00
CA VAL A 87 -7.73 6.83 -20.76
C VAL A 87 -7.64 5.86 -21.94
N THR A 88 -6.61 5.01 -21.97
CA THR A 88 -6.42 4.00 -23.02
C THR A 88 -7.56 2.99 -23.03
N SER A 89 -7.96 2.49 -21.86
CA SER A 89 -9.18 1.70 -21.66
C SER A 89 -9.76 1.90 -20.26
N ALA A 90 -11.08 1.74 -20.12
CA ALA A 90 -11.77 1.76 -18.84
C ALA A 90 -12.71 0.56 -18.74
N GLN A 91 -12.60 -0.20 -17.67
CA GLN A 91 -13.42 -1.37 -17.39
C GLN A 91 -14.19 -1.18 -16.07
N HIS A 92 -15.45 -1.62 -16.08
CA HIS A 92 -16.25 -1.67 -14.86
C HIS A 92 -15.87 -2.90 -14.05
N VAL A 93 -15.39 -2.71 -12.82
CA VAL A 93 -14.94 -3.78 -11.94
C VAL A 93 -15.38 -3.54 -10.51
N ASP A 94 -16.06 -4.52 -9.92
CA ASP A 94 -16.28 -4.60 -8.49
C ASP A 94 -15.17 -5.45 -7.85
N LEU A 95 -14.26 -4.83 -7.09
CA LEU A 95 -13.20 -5.54 -6.38
C LEU A 95 -13.70 -6.40 -5.21
N GLY A 96 -14.95 -6.24 -4.80
CA GLY A 96 -15.60 -7.10 -3.81
C GLY A 96 -16.10 -8.43 -4.39
N ASP A 97 -16.04 -8.60 -5.72
CA ASP A 97 -16.49 -9.80 -6.44
C ASP A 97 -15.37 -10.37 -7.33
N PRO A 98 -14.81 -11.55 -6.99
CA PRO A 98 -13.76 -12.16 -7.79
C PRO A 98 -14.19 -12.45 -9.23
N ALA A 99 -15.47 -12.78 -9.48
CA ALA A 99 -15.96 -13.02 -10.83
C ALA A 99 -15.96 -11.73 -11.67
N SER A 100 -16.23 -10.58 -11.07
CA SER A 100 -16.10 -9.28 -11.73
C SER A 100 -14.66 -8.98 -12.11
N ILE A 101 -13.69 -9.32 -11.24
CA ILE A 101 -12.26 -9.17 -11.52
C ILE A 101 -11.84 -10.08 -12.66
N ASP A 102 -12.20 -11.38 -12.58
CA ASP A 102 -11.83 -12.38 -13.58
C ASP A 102 -12.42 -12.05 -14.96
N GLY A 103 -13.61 -11.45 -14.97
CA GLY A 103 -14.33 -11.08 -16.20
C GLY A 103 -13.64 -10.02 -17.05
N VAL A 104 -12.69 -9.26 -16.50
CA VAL A 104 -11.98 -8.20 -17.24
C VAL A 104 -10.52 -8.53 -17.56
N LEU A 105 -10.02 -9.69 -17.08
CA LEU A 105 -8.60 -10.02 -17.23
C LEU A 105 -8.15 -10.10 -18.70
N ASP A 106 -9.00 -10.61 -19.59
CA ASP A 106 -8.67 -10.73 -21.01
C ASP A 106 -8.61 -9.38 -21.72
N ASP A 107 -9.29 -8.36 -21.18
CA ASP A 107 -9.29 -6.99 -21.72
C ASP A 107 -8.09 -6.16 -21.20
N LEU A 108 -7.36 -6.66 -20.20
CA LEU A 108 -6.16 -6.00 -19.69
C LEU A 108 -4.95 -6.25 -20.60
N PRO A 109 -3.99 -5.31 -20.64
CA PRO A 109 -2.83 -5.40 -21.49
C PRO A 109 -1.99 -6.65 -21.15
N PRO A 110 -1.34 -7.25 -22.17
CA PRO A 110 -0.51 -8.46 -21.99
C PRO A 110 0.80 -8.15 -21.23
N ARG A 111 1.18 -6.87 -21.13
CA ARG A 111 2.30 -6.41 -20.33
C ARG A 111 1.86 -5.24 -19.46
N ILE A 112 2.23 -5.27 -18.19
CA ILE A 112 1.93 -4.25 -17.20
C ILE A 112 3.25 -3.78 -16.59
N ASP A 113 3.56 -2.50 -16.76
CA ASP A 113 4.76 -1.89 -16.18
C ASP A 113 4.52 -1.36 -14.76
N ALA A 114 3.29 -0.95 -14.45
CA ALA A 114 2.89 -0.59 -13.09
C ALA A 114 1.43 -0.97 -12.83
N LEU A 115 1.16 -1.50 -11.62
CA LEU A 115 -0.17 -1.74 -11.09
C LEU A 115 -0.37 -0.83 -9.87
N MET A 116 -1.33 0.09 -9.97
CA MET A 116 -1.60 1.06 -8.91
C MET A 116 -2.96 0.81 -8.28
N HIS A 117 -2.95 0.33 -7.05
CA HIS A 117 -4.18 0.06 -6.29
C HIS A 117 -4.61 1.30 -5.52
N CYS A 118 -5.53 2.06 -6.12
CA CYS A 118 -6.12 3.25 -5.50
C CYS A 118 -7.55 3.01 -4.99
N ALA A 119 -8.18 1.90 -5.36
CA ALA A 119 -9.52 1.56 -4.90
C ALA A 119 -9.55 1.30 -3.39
N GLY A 120 -10.62 1.74 -2.77
CA GLY A 120 -10.91 1.47 -1.36
C GLY A 120 -12.19 2.15 -0.91
N ILE A 121 -12.86 1.52 0.05
CA ILE A 121 -14.08 2.03 0.68
C ILE A 121 -13.85 2.21 2.18
N PRO A 122 -14.56 3.16 2.82
CA PRO A 122 -14.42 3.43 4.25
C PRO A 122 -15.08 2.35 5.09
N GLY A 123 -14.69 2.26 6.36
CA GLY A 123 -15.45 1.59 7.40
C GLY A 123 -16.66 2.39 7.84
N GLY A 124 -17.23 1.99 8.98
CA GLY A 124 -18.39 2.63 9.57
C GLY A 124 -19.70 1.94 9.18
N THR A 125 -20.81 2.70 9.08
CA THR A 125 -22.15 2.13 8.92
C THR A 125 -22.63 2.00 7.48
N ARG A 126 -21.88 2.52 6.52
CA ARG A 126 -22.28 2.56 5.11
C ARG A 126 -22.10 1.21 4.41
N PHE A 127 -21.08 0.48 4.76
CA PHE A 127 -20.74 -0.82 4.17
C PHE A 127 -20.63 -1.87 5.27
N ASP A 128 -20.98 -3.10 4.93
CA ASP A 128 -20.71 -4.26 5.76
C ASP A 128 -19.19 -4.43 5.95
N PRO A 129 -18.69 -4.66 7.17
CA PRO A 129 -17.25 -4.79 7.45
C PRO A 129 -16.54 -5.81 6.57
N ARG A 130 -17.18 -6.94 6.28
CA ARG A 130 -16.64 -7.97 5.40
C ARG A 130 -16.48 -7.45 3.96
N THR A 131 -17.45 -6.66 3.48
CA THR A 131 -17.36 -6.00 2.18
C THR A 131 -16.17 -5.04 2.11
N VAL A 132 -15.88 -4.33 3.20
CA VAL A 132 -14.70 -3.45 3.27
C VAL A 132 -13.41 -4.25 3.11
N VAL A 133 -13.26 -5.38 3.80
CA VAL A 133 -12.08 -6.26 3.65
C VAL A 133 -12.00 -6.87 2.25
N ARG A 134 -13.13 -7.30 1.68
CA ARG A 134 -13.18 -7.81 0.29
C ARG A 134 -12.63 -6.80 -0.70
N VAL A 135 -13.15 -5.57 -0.69
CA VAL A 135 -12.76 -4.52 -1.64
C VAL A 135 -11.33 -4.06 -1.39
N ASN A 136 -10.99 -3.73 -0.13
CA ASN A 136 -9.74 -3.06 0.19
C ASN A 136 -8.53 -4.01 0.16
N PHE A 137 -8.74 -5.31 0.39
CA PHE A 137 -7.64 -6.25 0.49
C PHE A 137 -7.79 -7.50 -0.39
N LEU A 138 -8.90 -8.27 -0.28
CA LEU A 138 -9.00 -9.53 -1.03
C LEU A 138 -9.03 -9.28 -2.54
N GLY A 139 -9.75 -8.26 -3.02
CA GLY A 139 -9.78 -7.86 -4.42
C GLY A 139 -8.45 -7.33 -4.92
N LEU A 140 -7.75 -6.53 -4.11
CA LEU A 140 -6.39 -6.07 -4.40
C LEU A 140 -5.45 -7.27 -4.61
N ARG A 141 -5.45 -8.22 -3.67
CA ARG A 141 -4.65 -9.44 -3.74
C ARG A 141 -5.02 -10.27 -4.97
N HIS A 142 -6.31 -10.54 -5.18
CA HIS A 142 -6.80 -11.37 -6.28
C HIS A 142 -6.40 -10.80 -7.65
N LEU A 143 -6.66 -9.52 -7.88
CA LEU A 143 -6.24 -8.85 -9.12
C LEU A 143 -4.71 -8.91 -9.31
N THR A 144 -3.95 -8.62 -8.24
CA THR A 144 -2.49 -8.68 -8.31
C THR A 144 -2.00 -10.05 -8.75
N GLU A 145 -2.47 -11.12 -8.10
CA GLU A 145 -2.03 -12.49 -8.43
C GLU A 145 -2.45 -12.88 -9.86
N ALA A 146 -3.65 -12.48 -10.29
CA ALA A 146 -4.16 -12.79 -11.63
C ALA A 146 -3.35 -12.13 -12.77
N VAL A 147 -2.76 -10.95 -12.53
CA VAL A 147 -1.98 -10.23 -13.56
C VAL A 147 -0.47 -10.29 -13.34
N PHE A 148 0.00 -10.95 -12.28
CA PHE A 148 1.42 -10.91 -11.90
C PHE A 148 2.36 -11.41 -13.00
N ASP A 149 1.98 -12.45 -13.71
CA ASP A 149 2.79 -13.02 -14.82
C ASP A 149 2.89 -12.09 -16.04
N ARG A 150 2.07 -11.02 -16.10
CA ARG A 150 2.15 -9.95 -17.12
C ARG A 150 3.10 -8.83 -16.71
N MET A 151 3.64 -8.88 -15.48
CA MET A 151 4.59 -7.90 -14.94
C MET A 151 6.01 -8.43 -15.16
N GLY A 152 6.82 -7.65 -15.84
CA GLY A 152 8.20 -8.03 -16.15
C GLY A 152 9.22 -7.30 -15.27
N ASP A 153 10.50 -7.39 -15.70
CA ASP A 153 11.58 -6.63 -15.08
C ASP A 153 11.27 -5.14 -15.04
N ASP A 154 11.64 -4.48 -13.94
CA ASP A 154 11.37 -3.06 -13.67
C ASP A 154 9.89 -2.68 -13.44
N ALA A 155 9.00 -3.65 -13.33
CA ALA A 155 7.62 -3.38 -12.99
C ALA A 155 7.45 -3.06 -11.49
N SER A 156 6.28 -2.48 -11.17
CA SER A 156 5.97 -2.09 -9.79
C SER A 156 4.51 -2.27 -9.43
N ILE A 157 4.26 -2.56 -8.16
CA ILE A 157 2.94 -2.52 -7.53
C ILE A 157 2.99 -1.41 -6.47
N THR A 158 2.07 -0.46 -6.55
CA THR A 158 1.95 0.61 -5.56
C THR A 158 0.52 0.69 -5.06
N SER A 159 0.32 0.62 -3.75
CA SER A 159 -1.01 0.55 -3.14
C SER A 159 -1.28 1.75 -2.23
N ILE A 160 -2.54 2.21 -2.17
CA ILE A 160 -3.00 3.14 -1.15
C ILE A 160 -3.43 2.34 0.09
N ALA A 161 -2.55 2.28 1.09
CA ALA A 161 -2.85 1.80 2.43
C ALA A 161 -3.56 2.90 3.26
N SER A 162 -3.15 3.13 4.48
CA SER A 162 -3.60 4.22 5.37
C SER A 162 -2.73 4.21 6.62
N LEU A 163 -2.65 5.33 7.35
CA LEU A 163 -2.13 5.34 8.72
C LEU A 163 -2.89 4.39 9.65
N ALA A 164 -4.19 4.17 9.38
CA ALA A 164 -5.02 3.22 10.13
C ALA A 164 -4.52 1.76 10.07
N GLY A 165 -3.68 1.43 9.09
CA GLY A 165 -3.02 0.12 8.99
C GLY A 165 -1.83 -0.08 9.93
N GLY A 166 -1.42 0.93 10.69
CA GLY A 166 -0.26 0.86 11.58
C GLY A 166 -0.40 -0.13 12.75
N GLY A 167 -1.61 -0.63 13.01
CA GLY A 167 -1.89 -1.66 14.03
C GLY A 167 -1.45 -3.08 13.67
N TRP A 168 -1.03 -3.33 12.43
CA TRP A 168 -0.68 -4.66 11.92
C TRP A 168 0.29 -5.49 12.81
N PRO A 169 1.22 -4.92 13.61
CA PRO A 169 2.06 -5.74 14.47
C PRO A 169 1.28 -6.53 15.52
N GLY A 170 0.14 -6.00 15.97
CA GLY A 170 -0.78 -6.66 16.91
C GLY A 170 -1.55 -7.82 16.30
N HIS A 171 -1.82 -7.78 14.98
CA HIS A 171 -2.60 -8.80 14.25
C HIS A 171 -1.76 -9.60 13.26
N ARG A 172 -0.44 -9.63 13.48
CA ARG A 172 0.51 -10.27 12.57
C ARG A 172 0.19 -11.75 12.30
N THR A 173 -0.21 -12.48 13.30
CA THR A 173 -0.52 -13.92 13.18
C THR A 173 -1.75 -14.12 12.31
N GLU A 174 -2.81 -13.39 12.58
CA GLU A 174 -4.09 -13.44 11.88
C GLU A 174 -3.93 -13.03 10.42
N ILE A 175 -3.12 -12.00 10.15
CA ILE A 175 -2.82 -11.58 8.78
C ILE A 175 -2.03 -12.68 8.04
N PHE A 176 -1.07 -13.34 8.68
CA PHE A 176 -0.40 -14.48 8.07
C PHE A 176 -1.34 -15.63 7.76
N GLU A 177 -2.30 -15.94 8.64
CA GLU A 177 -3.32 -16.96 8.37
C GLU A 177 -4.17 -16.59 7.16
N LEU A 178 -4.60 -15.31 7.06
CA LEU A 178 -5.36 -14.83 5.90
C LEU A 178 -4.53 -14.89 4.62
N LEU A 179 -3.24 -14.55 4.67
CA LEU A 179 -2.32 -14.65 3.52
C LEU A 179 -2.07 -16.10 3.08
N ALA A 180 -2.19 -17.05 3.99
CA ALA A 180 -2.03 -18.48 3.69
C ALA A 180 -3.26 -19.11 3.02
N THR A 181 -4.36 -18.38 2.87
CA THR A 181 -5.54 -18.85 2.11
C THR A 181 -5.24 -18.86 0.61
N ASP A 182 -5.77 -19.88 -0.09
CA ASP A 182 -5.41 -20.15 -1.49
C ASP A 182 -5.90 -19.06 -2.46
N ASP A 183 -7.10 -18.51 -2.22
CA ASP A 183 -7.76 -17.58 -3.13
C ASP A 183 -8.67 -16.57 -2.40
N PHE A 184 -9.41 -15.78 -3.18
CA PHE A 184 -10.37 -14.81 -2.66
C PHE A 184 -11.48 -15.49 -1.83
N VAL A 185 -12.03 -16.60 -2.30
CA VAL A 185 -13.16 -17.27 -1.66
C VAL A 185 -12.75 -17.88 -0.32
N ALA A 186 -11.58 -18.52 -0.27
CA ALA A 186 -11.00 -19.03 0.95
C ALA A 186 -10.65 -17.91 1.95
N GLY A 187 -10.13 -16.78 1.45
CA GLY A 187 -9.85 -15.58 2.26
C GLY A 187 -11.12 -14.97 2.84
N ASP A 188 -12.18 -14.90 2.04
CA ASP A 188 -13.47 -14.41 2.49
C ASP A 188 -14.10 -15.35 3.55
N ALA A 189 -14.03 -16.67 3.34
CA ALA A 189 -14.49 -17.64 4.32
C ALA A 189 -13.67 -17.62 5.63
N TRP A 190 -12.37 -17.27 5.54
CA TRP A 190 -11.54 -17.12 6.72
C TRP A 190 -12.04 -16.01 7.67
N LEU A 191 -12.74 -14.99 7.17
CA LEU A 191 -13.31 -13.91 7.99
C LEU A 191 -14.48 -14.38 8.87
N ASP A 192 -15.07 -15.57 8.63
CA ASP A 192 -16.21 -16.08 9.40
C ASP A 192 -15.88 -16.22 10.88
N GLY A 193 -16.71 -15.62 11.74
CA GLY A 193 -16.57 -15.66 13.19
C GLY A 193 -15.41 -14.84 13.76
N ARG A 194 -14.85 -13.91 12.98
CA ARG A 194 -13.75 -13.02 13.38
C ARG A 194 -14.17 -11.55 13.47
N ASP A 195 -15.44 -11.30 13.83
CA ASP A 195 -16.02 -9.95 13.87
C ASP A 195 -15.23 -8.99 14.77
N ASP A 196 -14.73 -9.48 15.92
CA ASP A 196 -13.91 -8.66 16.84
C ASP A 196 -12.58 -8.20 16.22
N LEU A 197 -11.97 -9.04 15.39
CA LEU A 197 -10.74 -8.71 14.66
C LEU A 197 -11.00 -7.76 13.49
N VAL A 198 -12.06 -8.05 12.75
CA VAL A 198 -12.42 -7.28 11.54
C VAL A 198 -12.90 -5.87 11.91
N GLY A 199 -13.62 -5.72 13.04
CA GLY A 199 -14.18 -4.46 13.50
C GLY A 199 -15.10 -3.85 12.45
N ASP A 200 -14.83 -2.59 12.05
CA ASP A 200 -15.54 -1.93 10.95
C ASP A 200 -15.01 -2.29 9.55
N GLY A 201 -14.03 -3.18 9.48
CA GLY A 201 -13.37 -3.66 8.27
C GLY A 201 -12.23 -2.77 7.78
N TYR A 202 -12.23 -1.47 8.11
CA TYR A 202 -11.28 -0.53 7.50
C TYR A 202 -9.86 -0.71 8.02
N SER A 203 -9.67 -0.56 9.34
CA SER A 203 -8.34 -0.65 9.95
C SER A 203 -7.70 -2.00 9.64
N PHE A 204 -8.42 -3.10 9.87
CA PHE A 204 -7.91 -4.45 9.57
C PHE A 204 -7.57 -4.63 8.09
N SER A 205 -8.39 -4.15 7.16
CA SER A 205 -8.07 -4.21 5.73
C SER A 205 -6.80 -3.46 5.38
N LYS A 206 -6.56 -2.28 6.00
CA LYS A 206 -5.35 -1.47 5.76
C LYS A 206 -4.11 -2.06 6.45
N GLU A 207 -4.27 -2.73 7.59
CA GLU A 207 -3.25 -3.56 8.21
C GLU A 207 -2.81 -4.70 7.29
N CYS A 208 -3.78 -5.38 6.67
CA CYS A 208 -3.51 -6.42 5.68
C CYS A 208 -2.72 -5.87 4.48
N VAL A 209 -3.10 -4.70 3.95
CA VAL A 209 -2.38 -4.06 2.81
C VAL A 209 -0.94 -3.71 3.19
N GLN A 210 -0.72 -3.08 4.38
CA GLN A 210 0.63 -2.72 4.82
C GLN A 210 1.51 -3.96 5.02
N PHE A 211 0.97 -4.97 5.70
CA PHE A 211 1.71 -6.20 5.96
C PHE A 211 2.00 -6.97 4.67
N TRP A 212 1.00 -7.11 3.80
CA TRP A 212 1.13 -7.76 2.51
C TRP A 212 2.16 -7.05 1.61
N THR A 213 2.21 -5.72 1.60
CA THR A 213 3.21 -4.95 0.87
C THR A 213 4.63 -5.38 1.24
N MET A 214 4.94 -5.46 2.53
CA MET A 214 6.25 -5.90 3.02
C MET A 214 6.50 -7.37 2.70
N TRP A 215 5.52 -8.23 2.94
CA TRP A 215 5.63 -9.67 2.70
C TRP A 215 5.79 -10.00 1.21
N ARG A 216 4.93 -9.44 0.36
CA ARG A 216 4.93 -9.70 -1.09
C ARG A 216 6.19 -9.16 -1.78
N SER A 217 6.72 -8.04 -1.29
CA SER A 217 7.93 -7.43 -1.84
C SER A 217 9.13 -8.38 -1.88
N THR A 218 9.26 -9.28 -0.90
CA THR A 218 10.39 -10.20 -0.79
C THR A 218 10.37 -11.31 -1.84
N SER A 219 9.19 -11.70 -2.31
CA SER A 219 9.03 -12.70 -3.38
C SER A 219 8.97 -12.03 -4.76
N ALA A 220 8.23 -10.93 -4.91
CA ALA A 220 8.02 -10.24 -6.17
C ALA A 220 9.31 -9.68 -6.78
N ILE A 221 10.25 -9.22 -5.95
CA ILE A 221 11.54 -8.68 -6.43
C ILE A 221 12.38 -9.73 -7.17
N ARG A 222 12.17 -11.02 -6.93
CA ARG A 222 12.84 -12.10 -7.65
C ARG A 222 12.39 -12.19 -9.12
N SER A 223 11.23 -11.62 -9.42
CA SER A 223 10.69 -11.46 -10.78
C SER A 223 10.86 -10.03 -11.30
N GLY A 224 11.74 -9.21 -10.68
CA GLY A 224 11.97 -7.83 -11.08
C GLY A 224 10.88 -6.84 -10.67
N VAL A 225 9.87 -7.27 -9.86
CA VAL A 225 8.73 -6.45 -9.49
C VAL A 225 8.92 -5.88 -8.08
N ARG A 226 8.86 -4.55 -7.92
CA ARG A 226 8.86 -3.87 -6.63
C ARG A 226 7.43 -3.73 -6.10
N VAL A 227 7.26 -3.82 -4.79
CA VAL A 227 5.95 -3.67 -4.13
C VAL A 227 6.08 -2.66 -3.00
N ASN A 228 5.30 -1.57 -3.08
CA ASN A 228 5.32 -0.48 -2.10
C ASN A 228 3.89 0.00 -1.80
N ALA A 229 3.71 0.75 -0.73
CA ALA A 229 2.46 1.42 -0.44
C ALA A 229 2.70 2.85 0.07
N ILE A 230 1.72 3.72 -0.14
CA ILE A 230 1.59 4.97 0.61
C ILE A 230 0.58 4.79 1.73
N CYS A 231 0.79 5.49 2.84
CA CYS A 231 -0.10 5.54 3.99
C CYS A 231 -0.58 6.99 4.17
N PRO A 232 -1.67 7.38 3.48
CA PRO A 232 -2.21 8.72 3.64
C PRO A 232 -2.70 8.98 5.06
N GLY A 233 -2.48 10.21 5.53
CA GLY A 233 -3.23 10.80 6.62
C GLY A 233 -4.61 11.25 6.18
N VAL A 234 -5.21 12.16 6.95
CA VAL A 234 -6.54 12.69 6.63
C VAL A 234 -6.50 13.52 5.35
N THR A 235 -7.22 13.03 4.33
CA THR A 235 -7.23 13.61 2.98
C THR A 235 -8.64 14.02 2.59
N ASP A 236 -8.81 15.26 2.09
CA ASP A 236 -10.09 15.83 1.70
C ASP A 236 -10.64 15.14 0.44
N THR A 237 -11.41 14.10 0.65
CA THR A 237 -12.06 13.28 -0.39
C THR A 237 -13.53 13.09 -0.04
N LYS A 238 -14.33 12.55 -0.98
CA LYS A 238 -15.74 12.23 -0.70
C LYS A 238 -15.91 11.25 0.48
N ILE A 239 -14.91 10.42 0.75
CA ILE A 239 -14.90 9.45 1.87
C ILE A 239 -14.72 10.15 3.23
N MET A 240 -14.23 11.42 3.26
CA MET A 240 -14.02 12.16 4.51
C MET A 240 -15.29 12.31 5.34
N VAL A 241 -16.46 12.38 4.71
CA VAL A 241 -17.75 12.43 5.42
C VAL A 241 -17.95 11.18 6.28
N ASP A 242 -17.62 10.00 5.72
CA ASP A 242 -17.74 8.72 6.43
C ASP A 242 -16.72 8.65 7.58
N PHE A 243 -15.49 9.13 7.38
CA PHE A 243 -14.47 9.19 8.44
C PHE A 243 -14.84 10.15 9.58
N ARG A 244 -15.38 11.34 9.27
CA ARG A 244 -15.87 12.27 10.31
C ARG A 244 -16.99 11.64 11.12
N GLN A 245 -17.87 10.89 10.50
CA GLN A 245 -18.94 10.17 11.17
C GLN A 245 -18.41 9.04 12.07
N ALA A 246 -17.39 8.30 11.62
CA ALA A 246 -16.83 7.16 12.36
C ALA A 246 -15.87 7.59 13.48
N MET A 247 -15.00 8.56 13.25
CA MET A 247 -13.93 8.96 14.16
C MET A 247 -14.28 10.22 14.98
N GLY A 248 -15.24 11.02 14.50
CA GLY A 248 -15.57 12.33 15.05
C GLY A 248 -14.69 13.46 14.52
N ASP A 249 -15.23 14.68 14.51
CA ASP A 249 -14.52 15.87 14.01
C ASP A 249 -13.23 16.14 14.79
N ALA A 250 -13.26 15.99 16.13
CA ALA A 250 -12.11 16.23 16.98
C ALA A 250 -10.89 15.38 16.65
N ALA A 251 -11.08 14.10 16.27
CA ALA A 251 -9.98 13.22 15.87
C ALA A 251 -9.39 13.62 14.51
N ILE A 252 -10.25 14.01 13.57
CA ILE A 252 -9.82 14.49 12.25
C ILE A 252 -9.04 15.81 12.39
N ASP A 253 -9.58 16.78 13.16
CA ASP A 253 -8.95 18.07 13.37
C ASP A 253 -7.61 17.91 14.13
N MET A 254 -7.54 17.02 15.12
CA MET A 254 -6.28 16.70 15.81
C MET A 254 -5.23 16.17 14.83
N THR A 255 -5.62 15.27 13.94
CA THR A 255 -4.67 14.70 12.96
C THR A 255 -4.14 15.78 12.01
N ALA A 256 -5.02 16.68 11.57
CA ALA A 256 -4.63 17.80 10.71
C ALA A 256 -3.72 18.80 11.43
N ASP A 257 -4.10 19.23 12.64
CA ASP A 257 -3.38 20.25 13.42
C ASP A 257 -2.00 19.76 13.90
N ALA A 258 -1.89 18.49 14.25
CA ALA A 258 -0.61 17.91 14.68
C ALA A 258 0.38 17.71 13.53
N GLY A 259 -0.13 17.70 12.30
CA GLY A 259 0.67 17.72 11.07
C GLY A 259 0.94 19.15 10.60
N ILE A 260 0.75 19.38 9.30
CA ILE A 260 0.97 20.70 8.67
C ILE A 260 -0.20 21.69 8.84
N GLY A 261 -1.18 21.40 9.68
CA GLY A 261 -2.27 22.29 10.04
C GLY A 261 -3.47 22.31 9.08
N ARG A 262 -3.59 21.31 8.19
CA ARG A 262 -4.72 21.16 7.28
C ARG A 262 -4.89 19.72 6.81
N LEU A 263 -6.04 19.40 6.23
CA LEU A 263 -6.21 18.18 5.48
C LEU A 263 -5.32 18.19 4.23
N ALA A 264 -4.87 17.01 3.82
CA ALA A 264 -4.23 16.85 2.51
C ALA A 264 -5.26 16.93 1.40
N SER A 265 -4.85 17.33 0.19
CA SER A 265 -5.68 17.18 -1.00
C SER A 265 -5.37 15.84 -1.70
N PRO A 266 -6.32 15.27 -2.47
CA PRO A 266 -6.06 14.07 -3.28
C PRO A 266 -4.88 14.24 -4.24
N THR A 267 -4.67 15.46 -4.77
CA THR A 267 -3.56 15.80 -5.66
C THR A 267 -2.18 15.65 -5.01
N GLU A 268 -2.09 15.73 -3.67
CA GLU A 268 -0.83 15.55 -2.94
C GLU A 268 -0.43 14.08 -2.80
N MET A 269 -1.36 13.14 -3.01
CA MET A 269 -1.09 11.69 -2.97
C MET A 269 -0.53 11.17 -4.30
N ALA A 270 -0.99 11.70 -5.43
CA ALA A 270 -0.63 11.23 -6.76
C ALA A 270 0.90 11.26 -7.03
N PRO A 271 1.66 12.34 -6.71
CA PRO A 271 3.11 12.34 -6.90
C PRO A 271 3.84 11.22 -6.15
N ALA A 272 3.39 10.87 -4.95
CA ALA A 272 3.99 9.78 -4.17
C ALA A 272 3.69 8.41 -4.79
N MET A 273 2.47 8.21 -5.32
CA MET A 273 2.11 7.00 -6.07
C MET A 273 3.01 6.84 -7.30
N LEU A 274 3.16 7.91 -8.11
CA LEU A 274 4.03 7.88 -9.29
C LEU A 274 5.49 7.67 -8.90
N PHE A 275 5.99 8.34 -7.86
CA PHE A 275 7.37 8.19 -7.40
C PHE A 275 7.68 6.73 -7.03
N LEU A 276 6.87 6.11 -6.17
CA LEU A 276 7.08 4.72 -5.74
C LEU A 276 6.89 3.73 -6.89
N GLY A 277 5.99 4.02 -7.83
CA GLY A 277 5.77 3.23 -9.03
C GLY A 277 6.88 3.37 -10.08
N HIS A 278 7.65 4.47 -10.06
CA HIS A 278 8.61 4.76 -11.13
C HIS A 278 9.85 3.86 -11.08
N HIS A 279 10.15 3.21 -12.23
CA HIS A 279 11.19 2.19 -12.34
C HIS A 279 12.60 2.68 -12.02
N GLN A 280 12.93 3.95 -12.30
CA GLN A 280 14.24 4.54 -12.02
C GLN A 280 14.26 5.31 -10.71
N ALA A 281 13.28 6.21 -10.48
CA ALA A 281 13.27 7.08 -9.32
C ALA A 281 13.17 6.30 -7.99
N ALA A 282 12.47 5.15 -7.99
CA ALA A 282 12.32 4.28 -6.82
C ALA A 282 12.97 2.90 -7.02
N SER A 283 13.99 2.77 -7.88
CA SER A 283 14.59 1.48 -8.23
C SER A 283 15.15 0.69 -7.04
N TYR A 284 15.52 1.36 -5.96
CA TYR A 284 16.04 0.74 -4.73
C TYR A 284 15.07 0.83 -3.54
N ILE A 285 13.78 1.17 -3.81
CA ILE A 285 12.73 1.25 -2.81
C ILE A 285 11.79 0.07 -3.00
N ASN A 286 11.76 -0.85 -2.03
CA ASN A 286 10.93 -2.05 -2.08
C ASN A 286 10.47 -2.46 -0.67
N GLY A 287 9.18 -2.74 -0.51
CA GLY A 287 8.55 -3.13 0.76
C GLY A 287 8.28 -1.95 1.71
N VAL A 288 8.27 -0.70 1.23
CA VAL A 288 8.00 0.47 2.07
C VAL A 288 6.50 0.72 2.20
N ASN A 289 6.09 1.11 3.40
CA ASN A 289 4.83 1.78 3.69
C ASN A 289 5.20 3.24 4.01
N LEU A 290 4.96 4.14 3.05
CA LEU A 290 5.40 5.53 3.13
C LEU A 290 4.28 6.41 3.69
N ASP A 291 4.46 6.97 4.88
CA ASP A 291 3.52 7.90 5.48
C ASP A 291 3.49 9.22 4.69
N ILE A 292 2.27 9.62 4.27
CA ILE A 292 1.97 10.89 3.59
C ILE A 292 0.93 11.61 4.43
N ASP A 293 1.34 12.20 5.54
CA ASP A 293 0.46 12.62 6.63
C ASP A 293 0.76 14.04 7.17
N GLY A 294 1.59 14.79 6.47
CA GLY A 294 1.98 16.13 6.90
C GLY A 294 2.80 16.16 8.20
N GLY A 295 3.31 15.02 8.65
CA GLY A 295 4.12 14.92 9.88
C GLY A 295 3.33 14.49 11.13
N PHE A 296 2.06 14.11 10.99
CA PHE A 296 1.24 13.67 12.13
C PHE A 296 1.88 12.49 12.89
N MET A 297 2.29 11.43 12.20
CA MET A 297 2.93 10.28 12.85
C MET A 297 4.27 10.63 13.51
N ALA A 298 5.01 11.56 12.93
CA ALA A 298 6.24 12.07 13.55
C ALA A 298 5.93 12.80 14.86
N ALA A 299 4.93 13.69 14.87
CA ALA A 299 4.50 14.39 16.07
C ALA A 299 3.95 13.44 17.14
N LEU A 300 3.15 12.45 16.72
CA LEU A 300 2.58 11.43 17.62
C LEU A 300 3.68 10.60 18.27
N THR A 301 4.59 10.05 17.47
CA THR A 301 5.68 9.17 17.93
C THR A 301 6.64 9.90 18.88
N THR A 302 6.87 11.19 18.68
CA THR A 302 7.77 12.00 19.50
C THR A 302 7.08 12.68 20.68
N GLY A 303 5.78 12.41 20.90
CA GLY A 303 5.02 12.96 22.03
C GLY A 303 4.73 14.47 21.92
N GLN A 304 4.69 15.02 20.71
CA GLN A 304 4.42 16.42 20.46
C GLN A 304 2.95 16.74 20.23
N VAL A 305 2.06 15.74 20.19
CA VAL A 305 0.61 15.92 20.08
C VAL A 305 0.05 16.30 21.43
N ASP A 306 -0.59 17.47 21.51
CA ASP A 306 -1.28 17.94 22.73
C ASP A 306 -2.75 17.46 22.70
N PHE A 307 -2.98 16.26 23.21
CA PHE A 307 -4.33 15.66 23.28
C PHE A 307 -5.32 16.47 24.12
N SER A 308 -4.84 17.35 25.05
CA SER A 308 -5.73 18.13 25.91
C SER A 308 -6.55 19.18 25.17
N LYS A 309 -6.14 19.53 23.94
CA LYS A 309 -6.87 20.47 23.07
C LYS A 309 -8.11 19.87 22.42
N TYR A 310 -8.24 18.53 22.44
CA TYR A 310 -9.26 17.82 21.69
C TYR A 310 -10.14 17.01 22.65
N ASN A 311 -11.45 17.10 22.46
CA ASN A 311 -12.40 16.26 23.17
C ASN A 311 -12.60 14.96 22.39
N LEU A 312 -11.74 13.98 22.62
CA LEU A 312 -11.73 12.71 21.86
C LEU A 312 -12.79 11.70 22.35
N GLY A 313 -13.66 12.09 23.30
CA GLY A 313 -14.62 11.17 23.92
C GLY A 313 -13.91 10.16 24.86
N SER A 314 -14.50 9.86 25.97
CA SER A 314 -14.04 8.82 26.91
C SER A 314 -14.70 7.49 26.60
#